data_61627707abf604903fb6302b03dc542f
#
_entry.id   61627707abf604903fb6302b03dc542f
#
_cell.length_a   1.000
_cell.length_b   1.000
_cell.length_c   1.000
_cell.angle_alpha   90.00
_cell.angle_beta   90.00
_cell.angle_gamma   90.00
#
_symmetry.space_group_name_H-M   'P 1'
#
loop_
_entity.id
_entity.type
_entity.pdbx_description
1 polymer ?
#
loop_
_entity_poly.entity_id
_entity_poly.type
_entity_poly.pdbx_seq_one_letter_code
_entity_poly.pdbx_strand_id
1 'polypeptide(L)'
;RPEFLRTMASASWSYKWTQRQKIQHRIDLINIGFLYLPRISEKFKEDFINKGQSHILQYNYQDRLIINMGYSYHYNSIGGAIINNTIASNSYSIRFNFESAGNIMYALSKATNIRKNNDGEYAILGIPYAQYVKGEFDFSKNIRIDHRNSFAFHVGLGIAVPYGNAKTIPFEKQYFSGGANSVRGWTVRDLGPGSFVRDENTNLLDQSGDIKLDASIEYRSKLFWKFQGAIFVDAGNIWTIRDYDNQPGGVFKFDKFYKQIAVAYGLGLRLDLDFFILRFDGGMKALNPVYESGKDRYPIIHPKFSRDFAFHFAVGYPF
;
A
#
# COMPACT_ATOMS: atom_id res chain seq x y z
N ARG A 1 -26.33 -10.26 1.31
CA ARG A 1 -25.89 -9.98 2.71
C ARG A 1 -24.39 -10.04 2.72
N PRO A 2 -23.66 -9.10 3.39
CA PRO A 2 -22.23 -9.20 3.51
C PRO A 2 -21.86 -10.51 4.25
N GLU A 3 -20.89 -11.24 3.73
CA GLU A 3 -20.46 -12.53 4.27
C GLU A 3 -19.78 -12.36 5.63
N PHE A 4 -19.23 -11.21 5.90
CA PHE A 4 -18.68 -10.81 7.20
C PHE A 4 -18.86 -9.32 7.44
N LEU A 5 -18.84 -8.92 8.71
CA LEU A 5 -18.79 -7.52 9.14
C LEU A 5 -17.51 -7.32 9.95
N ARG A 6 -16.72 -6.33 9.56
CA ARG A 6 -15.46 -5.97 10.23
C ARG A 6 -15.57 -4.51 10.69
N THR A 7 -15.35 -4.29 11.96
CA THR A 7 -15.40 -2.97 12.57
C THR A 7 -14.04 -2.66 13.19
N MET A 8 -13.53 -1.46 12.95
CA MET A 8 -12.31 -0.98 13.60
C MET A 8 -12.63 0.28 14.39
N ALA A 9 -12.30 0.27 15.66
CA ALA A 9 -12.30 1.44 16.51
C ALA A 9 -10.84 1.80 16.86
N SER A 10 -10.47 3.07 16.77
CA SER A 10 -9.12 3.51 17.11
C SER A 10 -9.12 4.83 17.88
N ALA A 11 -8.16 4.93 18.80
CA ALA A 11 -7.85 6.16 19.52
C ALA A 11 -6.34 6.39 19.46
N SER A 12 -5.92 7.62 19.15
CA SER A 12 -4.51 7.95 19.05
C SER A 12 -4.18 9.27 19.76
N TRP A 13 -3.01 9.30 20.38
CA TRP A 13 -2.42 10.50 20.91
C TRP A 13 -1.10 10.77 20.21
N SER A 14 -1.02 11.90 19.51
CA SER A 14 0.14 12.27 18.71
C SER A 14 0.55 13.71 18.96
N TYR A 15 1.85 13.97 18.88
CA TYR A 15 2.43 15.29 18.94
C TYR A 15 3.04 15.65 17.58
N LYS A 16 2.64 16.82 17.04
CA LYS A 16 3.13 17.33 15.73
C LYS A 16 3.81 18.66 15.94
N TRP A 17 4.94 18.86 15.28
CA TRP A 17 5.58 20.17 15.18
C TRP A 17 6.17 20.39 13.79
N THR A 18 6.33 21.66 13.45
CA THR A 18 6.90 22.07 12.15
C THR A 18 8.13 22.90 12.39
N GLN A 19 9.22 22.55 11.72
CA GLN A 19 10.48 23.28 11.77
C GLN A 19 10.75 23.98 10.43
N ARG A 20 11.08 25.28 10.49
CA ARG A 20 11.41 26.11 9.33
C ARG A 20 10.37 26.06 8.21
N GLN A 21 9.10 25.79 8.53
CA GLN A 21 7.99 25.64 7.57
C GLN A 21 8.20 24.57 6.49
N LYS A 22 9.29 23.80 6.55
CA LYS A 22 9.68 22.79 5.55
C LYS A 22 9.68 21.38 6.09
N ILE A 23 9.91 21.20 7.38
CA ILE A 23 10.02 19.91 8.03
C ILE A 23 8.85 19.76 8.98
N GLN A 24 8.08 18.71 8.81
CA GLN A 24 7.01 18.32 9.72
C GLN A 24 7.42 17.02 10.41
N HIS A 25 7.34 17.04 11.70
CA HIS A 25 7.53 15.86 12.55
C HIS A 25 6.21 15.49 13.19
N ARG A 26 5.98 14.20 13.34
CA ARG A 26 4.89 13.65 14.12
C ARG A 26 5.41 12.46 14.91
N ILE A 27 5.16 12.46 16.21
CA ILE A 27 5.34 11.30 17.08
C ILE A 27 3.96 10.81 17.49
N ASP A 28 3.65 9.58 17.18
CA ASP A 28 2.48 8.87 17.69
C ASP A 28 2.92 8.17 18.99
N LEU A 29 2.58 8.76 20.13
CA LEU A 29 2.96 8.25 21.44
C LEU A 29 2.25 6.95 21.78
N ILE A 30 0.97 6.90 21.44
CA ILE A 30 0.15 5.70 21.55
C ILE A 30 -0.98 5.76 20.54
N ASN A 31 -1.16 4.67 19.83
CA ASN A 31 -2.30 4.44 18.97
C ASN A 31 -2.86 3.05 19.30
N ILE A 32 -4.10 3.00 19.75
CA ILE A 32 -4.80 1.78 20.11
C ILE A 32 -5.87 1.56 19.06
N GLY A 33 -5.75 0.48 18.29
CA GLY A 33 -6.74 0.03 17.33
C GLY A 33 -7.33 -1.30 17.79
N PHE A 34 -8.64 -1.39 17.87
CA PHE A 34 -9.37 -2.62 18.13
C PHE A 34 -10.10 -3.05 16.87
N LEU A 35 -9.74 -4.22 16.39
CA LEU A 35 -10.37 -4.87 15.26
C LEU A 35 -11.38 -5.87 15.79
N TYR A 36 -12.62 -5.72 15.41
CA TYR A 36 -13.73 -6.55 15.86
C TYR A 36 -14.51 -7.10 14.69
N LEU A 37 -14.78 -8.42 14.71
CA LEU A 37 -15.54 -9.14 13.69
C LEU A 37 -16.85 -9.68 14.27
N PRO A 38 -17.89 -8.85 14.41
CA PRO A 38 -19.12 -9.23 15.08
C PRO A 38 -19.95 -10.29 14.32
N ARG A 39 -19.72 -10.46 13.04
CA ARG A 39 -20.43 -11.42 12.19
C ARG A 39 -19.52 -12.01 11.12
N ILE A 40 -19.43 -13.32 11.10
CA ILE A 40 -18.89 -14.13 10.01
C ILE A 40 -19.96 -15.18 9.70
N SER A 41 -20.37 -15.30 8.43
CA SER A 41 -21.38 -16.30 8.06
C SER A 41 -20.79 -17.71 8.23
N GLU A 42 -21.61 -18.68 8.67
CA GLU A 42 -21.15 -20.07 8.84
C GLU A 42 -20.63 -20.66 7.52
N LYS A 43 -21.29 -20.33 6.39
CA LYS A 43 -20.83 -20.73 5.06
C LYS A 43 -19.44 -20.19 4.75
N PHE A 44 -19.16 -18.93 5.07
CA PHE A 44 -17.85 -18.33 4.88
C PHE A 44 -16.78 -18.97 5.77
N LYS A 45 -17.13 -19.28 7.03
CA LYS A 45 -16.23 -20.02 7.92
C LYS A 45 -15.89 -21.40 7.37
N GLU A 46 -16.88 -22.14 6.90
CA GLU A 46 -16.66 -23.48 6.33
C GLU A 46 -15.83 -23.44 5.05
N ASP A 47 -16.15 -22.52 4.13
CA ASP A 47 -15.50 -22.47 2.81
C ASP A 47 -14.09 -21.87 2.83
N PHE A 48 -13.84 -20.87 3.68
CA PHE A 48 -12.58 -20.11 3.66
C PHE A 48 -11.74 -20.26 4.94
N ILE A 49 -12.33 -20.48 6.11
CA ILE A 49 -11.60 -20.57 7.37
C ILE A 49 -11.31 -22.03 7.74
N ASN A 50 -12.30 -22.89 7.69
CA ASN A 50 -12.20 -24.28 8.16
C ASN A 50 -11.65 -25.23 7.08
N LYS A 51 -12.03 -25.07 5.82
CA LYS A 51 -11.51 -25.84 4.69
C LYS A 51 -10.23 -25.27 4.10
N GLY A 52 -10.00 -23.97 4.28
CA GLY A 52 -8.80 -23.28 3.82
C GLY A 52 -7.63 -23.59 4.75
N GLN A 53 -6.57 -24.15 4.24
CA GLN A 53 -5.31 -24.36 4.95
C GLN A 53 -4.54 -23.05 5.22
N SER A 54 -5.16 -21.87 4.96
CA SER A 54 -4.50 -20.59 5.07
C SER A 54 -4.54 -20.04 6.49
N HIS A 55 -3.42 -20.13 7.18
CA HIS A 55 -3.19 -19.45 8.47
C HIS A 55 -3.37 -17.92 8.39
N ILE A 56 -3.15 -17.32 7.22
CA ILE A 56 -3.33 -15.88 7.00
C ILE A 56 -4.80 -15.51 7.09
N LEU A 57 -5.67 -16.28 6.44
CA LEU A 57 -7.11 -16.03 6.50
C LEU A 57 -7.61 -16.18 7.93
N GLN A 58 -7.25 -17.27 8.63
CA GLN A 58 -7.59 -17.45 10.03
C GLN A 58 -7.12 -16.26 10.89
N TYR A 59 -5.88 -15.80 10.70
CA TYR A 59 -5.32 -14.68 11.44
C TYR A 59 -6.08 -13.37 11.17
N ASN A 60 -6.47 -13.11 9.92
CA ASN A 60 -7.16 -11.89 9.51
C ASN A 60 -8.66 -11.87 9.87
N TYR A 61 -9.25 -13.04 10.17
CA TYR A 61 -10.65 -13.16 10.60
C TYR A 61 -10.81 -13.40 12.10
N GLN A 62 -9.85 -12.96 12.91
CA GLN A 62 -9.92 -12.95 14.37
C GLN A 62 -9.95 -11.51 14.89
N ASP A 63 -10.60 -11.33 16.05
CA ASP A 63 -10.50 -10.09 16.80
C ASP A 63 -9.03 -9.82 17.17
N ARG A 64 -8.58 -8.59 17.00
CA ARG A 64 -7.17 -8.26 17.26
C ARG A 64 -6.99 -6.85 17.80
N LEU A 65 -6.07 -6.74 18.73
CA LEU A 65 -5.65 -5.48 19.28
C LEU A 65 -4.35 -5.03 18.59
N ILE A 66 -4.32 -3.78 18.14
CA ILE A 66 -3.15 -3.16 17.52
C ILE A 66 -2.76 -1.96 18.39
N ILE A 67 -1.70 -2.11 19.19
CA ILE A 67 -1.15 -1.02 19.99
C ILE A 67 0.20 -0.68 19.41
N ASN A 68 0.30 0.51 18.82
CA ASN A 68 1.51 0.95 18.14
C ASN A 68 1.97 2.33 18.59
N MET A 69 3.25 2.59 18.37
CA MET A 69 3.93 3.86 18.47
C MET A 69 4.57 4.16 17.13
N GLY A 70 4.70 5.43 16.77
CA GLY A 70 5.23 5.77 15.46
C GLY A 70 5.96 7.11 15.43
N TYR A 71 6.75 7.27 14.37
CA TYR A 71 7.40 8.52 14.04
C TYR A 71 7.27 8.78 12.55
N SER A 72 6.83 10.00 12.19
CA SER A 72 6.76 10.45 10.81
C SER A 72 7.59 11.71 10.63
N TYR A 73 8.40 11.68 9.58
CA TYR A 73 9.19 12.80 9.10
C TYR A 73 8.72 13.17 7.69
N HIS A 74 8.40 14.43 7.46
CA HIS A 74 8.04 14.92 6.14
C HIS A 74 8.80 16.22 5.85
N TYR A 75 9.67 16.18 4.88
CA TYR A 75 10.36 17.34 4.33
C TYR A 75 9.70 17.76 3.01
N ASN A 76 9.47 19.07 2.86
CA ASN A 76 9.03 19.67 1.60
C ASN A 76 9.92 20.88 1.29
N SER A 77 10.60 20.86 0.16
CA SER A 77 11.54 21.92 -0.24
C SER A 77 10.91 23.31 -0.38
N ILE A 78 9.61 23.37 -0.67
CA ILE A 78 8.86 24.61 -0.86
C ILE A 78 8.32 25.17 0.46
N GLY A 79 8.21 24.34 1.48
CA GLY A 79 7.64 24.69 2.76
C GLY A 79 6.11 24.78 2.73
N GLY A 80 5.53 25.54 3.68
CA GLY A 80 4.08 25.69 3.84
C GLY A 80 3.40 26.55 2.77
N ALA A 81 4.10 26.99 1.73
CA ALA A 81 3.49 27.69 0.60
C ALA A 81 2.58 26.70 -0.14
N ILE A 82 1.29 26.92 -0.10
CA ILE A 82 0.31 26.25 -0.94
C ILE A 82 0.59 26.70 -2.37
N ILE A 83 1.33 25.86 -3.11
CA ILE A 83 1.53 26.11 -4.52
C ILE A 83 0.36 25.47 -5.23
N ASN A 84 -0.61 26.27 -5.56
CA ASN A 84 -1.77 25.89 -6.37
C ASN A 84 -1.38 25.44 -7.79
N ASN A 85 -0.08 25.41 -8.10
CA ASN A 85 0.41 25.07 -9.42
C ASN A 85 1.74 24.30 -9.34
N THR A 86 1.67 23.00 -9.15
CA THR A 86 2.85 22.11 -9.08
C THR A 86 3.70 22.09 -10.34
N ILE A 87 3.13 22.46 -11.51
CA ILE A 87 3.90 22.60 -12.76
C ILE A 87 4.84 23.80 -12.69
N ALA A 88 4.56 24.80 -11.85
CA ALA A 88 5.27 26.08 -11.86
C ALA A 88 6.59 26.08 -11.07
N SER A 89 6.92 25.06 -10.31
CA SER A 89 8.09 25.10 -9.41
C SER A 89 8.91 23.81 -9.41
N ASN A 90 10.23 23.99 -9.31
CA ASN A 90 11.11 22.88 -8.91
C ASN A 90 10.87 22.57 -7.44
N SER A 91 10.50 21.35 -7.14
CA SER A 91 10.23 20.93 -5.77
C SER A 91 10.61 19.46 -5.54
N TYR A 92 10.88 19.15 -4.30
CA TYR A 92 10.99 17.75 -3.87
C TYR A 92 10.46 17.58 -2.46
N SER A 93 9.98 16.39 -2.18
CA SER A 93 9.54 15.98 -0.86
C SER A 93 10.13 14.64 -0.49
N ILE A 94 10.40 14.47 0.80
CA ILE A 94 10.85 13.23 1.40
C ILE A 94 9.90 12.93 2.56
N ARG A 95 9.34 11.73 2.57
CA ARG A 95 8.54 11.24 3.69
C ARG A 95 9.14 9.94 4.20
N PHE A 96 9.28 9.86 5.49
CA PHE A 96 9.67 8.64 6.19
C PHE A 96 8.67 8.39 7.32
N ASN A 97 8.14 7.18 7.38
CA ASN A 97 7.27 6.73 8.44
C ASN A 97 7.87 5.47 9.08
N PHE A 98 7.87 5.43 10.39
CA PHE A 98 8.24 4.28 11.18
C PHE A 98 7.12 3.96 12.18
N GLU A 99 6.74 2.70 12.27
CA GLU A 99 5.73 2.22 13.21
C GLU A 99 6.23 0.94 13.89
N SER A 100 6.02 0.85 15.19
CA SER A 100 6.37 -0.31 16.02
C SER A 100 5.16 -0.68 16.86
N ALA A 101 4.69 -1.91 16.74
CA ALA A 101 3.48 -2.40 17.41
C ALA A 101 3.77 -3.55 18.37
N GLY A 102 3.02 -3.62 19.48
CA GLY A 102 2.97 -4.73 20.41
C GLY A 102 4.17 -4.95 21.32
N ASN A 103 5.26 -4.20 21.17
CA ASN A 103 6.51 -4.46 21.91
C ASN A 103 6.37 -4.25 23.40
N ILE A 104 5.72 -3.17 23.84
CA ILE A 104 5.46 -2.88 25.25
C ILE A 104 4.57 -3.98 25.84
N MET A 105 3.52 -4.37 25.12
CA MET A 105 2.62 -5.42 25.57
C MET A 105 3.33 -6.78 25.69
N TYR A 106 4.21 -7.08 24.73
CA TYR A 106 5.01 -8.31 24.77
C TYR A 106 5.97 -8.34 25.97
N ALA A 107 6.65 -7.22 26.25
CA ALA A 107 7.50 -7.08 27.43
C ALA A 107 6.71 -7.24 28.75
N LEU A 108 5.54 -6.60 28.84
CA LEU A 108 4.65 -6.72 30.00
C LEU A 108 4.12 -8.13 30.15
N SER A 109 3.67 -8.79 29.07
CA SER A 109 3.16 -10.16 29.11
C SER A 109 4.21 -11.16 29.58
N LYS A 110 5.48 -10.97 29.20
CA LYS A 110 6.61 -11.75 29.71
C LYS A 110 6.90 -11.47 31.19
N ALA A 111 6.94 -10.22 31.58
CA ALA A 111 7.25 -9.81 32.97
C ALA A 111 6.21 -10.29 33.98
N THR A 112 4.94 -10.35 33.55
CA THR A 112 3.81 -10.80 34.37
C THR A 112 3.50 -12.30 34.23
N ASN A 113 4.30 -13.04 33.47
CA ASN A 113 4.11 -14.49 33.23
C ASN A 113 2.70 -14.84 32.72
N ILE A 114 2.10 -14.00 31.87
CA ILE A 114 0.81 -14.29 31.24
C ILE A 114 0.95 -15.57 30.40
N ARG A 115 -0.02 -16.47 30.52
CA ARG A 115 -0.06 -17.70 29.70
C ARG A 115 -0.49 -17.35 28.28
N LYS A 116 0.13 -18.00 27.32
CA LYS A 116 -0.27 -17.94 25.91
C LYS A 116 -1.59 -18.69 25.70
N ASN A 117 -2.37 -18.24 24.69
CA ASN A 117 -3.56 -18.93 24.23
C ASN A 117 -3.20 -20.23 23.48
N ASN A 118 -4.22 -20.95 22.98
CA ASN A 118 -4.03 -22.20 22.25
C ASN A 118 -3.24 -22.04 20.94
N ASP A 119 -3.24 -20.84 20.35
CA ASP A 119 -2.50 -20.49 19.12
C ASP A 119 -1.04 -20.11 19.40
N GLY A 120 -0.64 -20.11 20.68
CA GLY A 120 0.71 -19.72 21.12
C GLY A 120 0.95 -18.21 21.20
N GLU A 121 -0.13 -17.41 21.17
CA GLU A 121 -0.08 -15.95 21.26
C GLU A 121 -0.41 -15.44 22.67
N TYR A 122 0.21 -14.33 23.07
CA TYR A 122 -0.22 -13.60 24.26
C TYR A 122 -1.48 -12.80 23.93
N ALA A 123 -2.41 -12.72 24.87
CA ALA A 123 -3.67 -12.01 24.73
C ALA A 123 -3.92 -11.07 25.93
N ILE A 124 -4.58 -9.96 25.68
CA ILE A 124 -5.07 -9.01 26.69
C ILE A 124 -6.59 -9.11 26.70
N LEU A 125 -7.16 -9.40 27.87
CA LEU A 125 -8.61 -9.64 28.00
C LEU A 125 -9.15 -10.68 27.01
N GLY A 126 -8.35 -11.70 26.71
CA GLY A 126 -8.70 -12.75 25.74
C GLY A 126 -8.47 -12.38 24.26
N ILE A 127 -8.04 -11.15 23.95
CA ILE A 127 -7.83 -10.68 22.58
C ILE A 127 -6.34 -10.66 22.28
N PRO A 128 -5.84 -11.40 21.27
CA PRO A 128 -4.45 -11.38 20.87
C PRO A 128 -4.07 -10.03 20.27
N TYR A 129 -2.82 -9.61 20.49
CA TYR A 129 -2.30 -8.36 19.94
C TYR A 129 -1.27 -8.59 18.86
N ALA A 130 -1.25 -7.70 17.86
CA ALA A 130 -0.27 -7.71 16.79
C ALA A 130 1.10 -7.23 17.29
N GLN A 131 2.18 -7.86 16.79
CA GLN A 131 3.55 -7.42 17.05
C GLN A 131 4.34 -7.35 15.74
N TYR A 132 4.74 -6.13 15.34
CA TYR A 132 5.48 -5.90 14.09
C TYR A 132 6.26 -4.59 14.15
N VAL A 133 7.17 -4.43 13.21
CA VAL A 133 7.73 -3.13 12.80
C VAL A 133 7.37 -2.86 11.36
N LYS A 134 7.14 -1.59 11.03
CA LYS A 134 6.82 -1.12 9.69
C LYS A 134 7.61 0.14 9.40
N GLY A 135 8.25 0.18 8.23
CA GLY A 135 8.99 1.33 7.71
C GLY A 135 8.52 1.67 6.32
N GLU A 136 8.35 2.98 6.05
CA GLU A 136 7.97 3.49 4.73
C GLU A 136 8.86 4.66 4.37
N PHE A 137 9.24 4.73 3.11
CA PHE A 137 9.99 5.83 2.54
C PHE A 137 9.36 6.24 1.21
N ASP A 138 9.07 7.54 1.06
CA ASP A 138 8.58 8.13 -0.17
C ASP A 138 9.45 9.31 -0.57
N PHE A 139 9.86 9.35 -1.81
CA PHE A 139 10.55 10.45 -2.43
C PHE A 139 9.78 10.91 -3.66
N SER A 140 9.47 12.19 -3.74
CA SER A 140 8.86 12.80 -4.92
C SER A 140 9.65 14.03 -5.35
N LYS A 141 9.83 14.22 -6.66
CA LYS A 141 10.52 15.36 -7.23
C LYS A 141 9.76 15.88 -8.44
N ASN A 142 9.52 17.18 -8.48
CA ASN A 142 8.99 17.88 -9.64
C ASN A 142 10.09 18.75 -10.24
N ILE A 143 10.35 18.58 -11.53
CA ILE A 143 11.33 19.36 -12.30
C ILE A 143 10.57 20.16 -13.33
N ARG A 144 10.58 21.48 -13.18
CA ARG A 144 10.03 22.41 -14.15
C ARG A 144 10.94 22.48 -15.37
N ILE A 145 10.37 22.28 -16.55
CA ILE A 145 11.06 22.50 -17.84
C ILE A 145 10.82 23.97 -18.27
N ASP A 146 9.56 24.36 -18.31
CA ASP A 146 9.11 25.71 -18.66
C ASP A 146 7.80 26.07 -17.91
N HIS A 147 7.11 27.15 -18.33
CA HIS A 147 5.87 27.61 -17.68
C HIS A 147 4.65 26.69 -17.92
N ARG A 148 4.75 25.76 -18.86
CA ARG A 148 3.68 24.79 -19.18
C ARG A 148 4.04 23.36 -18.87
N ASN A 149 5.32 23.02 -18.82
CA ASN A 149 5.80 21.63 -18.84
C ASN A 149 6.64 21.31 -17.62
N SER A 150 6.45 20.13 -17.06
CA SER A 150 7.27 19.57 -15.98
C SER A 150 7.37 18.05 -16.06
N PHE A 151 8.43 17.53 -15.43
CA PHE A 151 8.53 16.12 -15.07
C PHE A 151 8.30 15.93 -13.58
N ALA A 152 7.54 14.93 -13.23
CA ALA A 152 7.35 14.46 -11.86
C ALA A 152 7.89 13.04 -11.72
N PHE A 153 8.62 12.79 -10.64
CA PHE A 153 9.22 11.50 -10.30
C PHE A 153 8.75 11.10 -8.92
N HIS A 154 8.48 9.83 -8.74
CA HIS A 154 8.14 9.25 -7.45
C HIS A 154 8.83 7.91 -7.26
N VAL A 155 9.28 7.64 -6.03
CA VAL A 155 9.74 6.33 -5.58
C VAL A 155 9.20 6.10 -4.18
N GLY A 156 8.50 5.00 -4.00
CA GLY A 156 7.94 4.55 -2.73
C GLY A 156 8.48 3.17 -2.36
N LEU A 157 8.92 3.04 -1.11
CA LEU A 157 9.41 1.80 -0.52
C LEU A 157 8.68 1.54 0.79
N GLY A 158 8.31 0.31 1.04
CA GLY A 158 7.69 -0.08 2.29
C GLY A 158 8.08 -1.49 2.71
N ILE A 159 8.28 -1.69 4.00
CA ILE A 159 8.53 -2.99 4.60
C ILE A 159 7.80 -3.10 5.93
N ALA A 160 7.12 -4.21 6.17
CA ALA A 160 6.46 -4.52 7.42
C ALA A 160 6.83 -5.96 7.84
N VAL A 161 7.44 -6.10 9.01
CA VAL A 161 7.99 -7.37 9.50
C VAL A 161 7.22 -7.81 10.75
N PRO A 162 6.45 -8.93 10.68
CA PRO A 162 5.83 -9.52 11.85
C PRO A 162 6.83 -10.36 12.63
N TYR A 163 6.76 -10.30 13.95
CA TYR A 163 7.61 -11.11 14.84
C TYR A 163 6.95 -11.35 16.20
N GLY A 164 7.60 -12.17 17.03
CA GLY A 164 7.22 -12.41 18.42
C GLY A 164 5.80 -12.96 18.56
N ASN A 165 4.84 -12.11 18.89
CA ASN A 165 3.43 -12.48 19.09
C ASN A 165 2.62 -12.57 17.79
N ALA A 166 3.18 -12.16 16.66
CA ALA A 166 2.48 -12.14 15.38
C ALA A 166 3.15 -13.03 14.34
N LYS A 167 2.37 -13.87 13.67
CA LYS A 167 2.82 -14.71 12.56
C LYS A 167 2.75 -13.99 11.23
N THR A 168 1.83 -13.06 11.08
CA THR A 168 1.62 -12.23 9.89
C THR A 168 1.24 -10.80 10.28
N ILE A 169 1.32 -9.87 9.34
CA ILE A 169 0.88 -8.48 9.53
C ILE A 169 -0.65 -8.43 9.45
N PRO A 170 -1.35 -7.70 10.34
CA PRO A 170 -2.77 -7.43 10.17
C PRO A 170 -3.04 -6.79 8.80
N PHE A 171 -4.09 -7.23 8.13
CA PHE A 171 -4.44 -6.79 6.77
C PHE A 171 -4.50 -5.26 6.60
N GLU A 172 -4.95 -4.54 7.65
CA GLU A 172 -5.01 -3.06 7.64
C GLU A 172 -3.63 -2.40 7.59
N LYS A 173 -2.58 -3.16 7.87
CA LYS A 173 -1.20 -2.70 7.89
C LYS A 173 -0.36 -3.24 6.74
N GLN A 174 -0.91 -4.20 5.99
CA GLN A 174 -0.28 -4.73 4.78
C GLN A 174 -0.34 -3.73 3.63
N TYR A 175 0.53 -3.93 2.66
CA TYR A 175 0.57 -3.16 1.43
C TYR A 175 -0.28 -3.83 0.35
N PHE A 176 -0.77 -3.01 -0.56
CA PHE A 176 -1.38 -3.44 -1.82
C PHE A 176 -0.88 -2.56 -2.96
N SER A 177 -1.00 -3.05 -4.20
CA SER A 177 -0.57 -2.35 -5.41
C SER A 177 -1.67 -2.33 -6.47
N GLY A 178 -1.51 -1.41 -7.45
CA GLY A 178 -2.51 -1.06 -8.43
C GLY A 178 -3.38 0.12 -7.99
N GLY A 179 -4.11 0.68 -8.95
CA GLY A 179 -4.97 1.85 -8.74
C GLY A 179 -4.30 3.17 -9.08
N ALA A 180 -5.06 4.25 -8.93
CA ALA A 180 -4.71 5.59 -9.38
C ALA A 180 -3.41 6.19 -8.81
N ASN A 181 -2.96 5.74 -7.64
CA ASN A 181 -1.79 6.28 -6.92
C ASN A 181 -0.65 5.26 -6.76
N SER A 182 -0.63 4.22 -7.58
CA SER A 182 0.42 3.21 -7.64
C SER A 182 0.66 2.83 -9.11
N VAL A 183 0.68 1.56 -9.48
CA VAL A 183 0.89 1.11 -10.87
C VAL A 183 -0.44 1.13 -11.64
N ARG A 184 -0.68 2.18 -12.44
CA ARG A 184 -1.98 2.51 -13.07
C ARG A 184 -2.41 1.57 -14.21
N GLY A 185 -1.64 0.55 -14.54
CA GLY A 185 -2.06 -0.52 -15.46
C GLY A 185 -2.97 -1.57 -14.81
N TRP A 186 -3.14 -1.55 -13.49
CA TRP A 186 -3.96 -2.46 -12.70
C TRP A 186 -5.00 -1.71 -11.89
N THR A 187 -6.15 -2.32 -11.67
CA THR A 187 -7.16 -1.81 -10.76
C THR A 187 -6.65 -1.90 -9.30
N VAL A 188 -7.37 -1.27 -8.38
CA VAL A 188 -6.98 -1.26 -6.97
C VAL A 188 -6.90 -2.69 -6.42
N ARG A 189 -5.75 -3.05 -5.83
CA ARG A 189 -5.48 -4.38 -5.26
C ARG A 189 -5.50 -5.52 -6.29
N ASP A 190 -5.13 -5.25 -7.53
CA ASP A 190 -5.12 -6.26 -8.60
C ASP A 190 -3.70 -6.62 -9.05
N LEU A 191 -2.67 -6.10 -8.38
CA LEU A 191 -1.27 -6.38 -8.66
C LEU A 191 -0.58 -7.02 -7.46
N GLY A 192 0.04 -8.19 -7.70
CA GLY A 192 0.84 -8.92 -6.70
C GLY A 192 0.03 -9.77 -5.72
N PRO A 193 0.72 -10.35 -4.72
CA PRO A 193 2.17 -10.23 -4.47
C PRO A 193 3.02 -11.03 -5.46
N GLY A 194 4.18 -10.47 -5.83
CA GLY A 194 5.14 -11.10 -6.74
C GLY A 194 4.53 -11.50 -8.07
N SER A 195 4.60 -12.80 -8.39
CA SER A 195 3.98 -13.44 -9.56
C SER A 195 2.70 -14.22 -9.23
N PHE A 196 2.10 -13.97 -8.07
CA PHE A 196 0.86 -14.62 -7.65
C PHE A 196 -0.27 -14.41 -8.69
N VAL A 197 -0.93 -15.51 -9.05
CA VAL A 197 -2.03 -15.53 -10.02
C VAL A 197 -3.35 -15.51 -9.26
N ARG A 198 -4.16 -14.52 -9.52
CA ARG A 198 -5.53 -14.48 -9.03
C ARG A 198 -6.41 -15.44 -9.82
N ASP A 199 -7.18 -16.26 -9.13
CA ASP A 199 -8.26 -17.08 -9.66
C ASP A 199 -9.63 -16.65 -9.11
N GLU A 200 -10.70 -17.32 -9.54
CA GLU A 200 -12.07 -17.02 -9.10
C GLU A 200 -12.30 -17.27 -7.61
N ASN A 201 -11.47 -18.09 -6.97
CA ASN A 201 -11.55 -18.43 -5.56
C ASN A 201 -10.63 -17.56 -4.68
N THR A 202 -9.82 -16.70 -5.29
CA THR A 202 -8.87 -15.84 -4.57
C THR A 202 -9.60 -14.76 -3.76
N ASN A 203 -9.34 -14.72 -2.47
CA ASN A 203 -9.86 -13.67 -1.61
C ASN A 203 -9.08 -12.36 -1.87
N LEU A 204 -9.76 -11.21 -1.77
CA LEU A 204 -9.11 -9.89 -1.85
C LEU A 204 -7.99 -9.68 -0.81
N LEU A 205 -8.04 -10.40 0.32
CA LEU A 205 -6.99 -10.39 1.34
C LEU A 205 -5.69 -11.02 0.85
N ASP A 206 -5.75 -11.96 -0.10
CA ASP A 206 -4.58 -12.62 -0.67
C ASP A 206 -3.79 -11.69 -1.62
N GLN A 207 -4.39 -10.56 -2.03
CA GLN A 207 -3.74 -9.53 -2.85
C GLN A 207 -3.11 -8.43 -1.99
N SER A 208 -2.39 -8.83 -0.96
CA SER A 208 -1.65 -7.96 -0.05
C SER A 208 -0.25 -8.51 0.21
N GLY A 209 0.66 -7.65 0.66
CA GLY A 209 2.04 -8.01 0.91
C GLY A 209 2.66 -7.24 2.07
N ASP A 210 3.84 -7.66 2.45
CA ASP A 210 4.62 -7.11 3.55
C ASP A 210 5.72 -6.15 3.06
N ILE A 211 6.06 -6.23 1.78
CA ILE A 211 7.04 -5.36 1.10
C ILE A 211 6.35 -4.69 -0.08
N LYS A 212 6.65 -3.41 -0.29
CA LYS A 212 6.17 -2.62 -1.43
C LYS A 212 7.33 -1.89 -2.08
N LEU A 213 7.32 -1.87 -3.41
CA LEU A 213 8.14 -1.01 -4.25
C LEU A 213 7.24 -0.40 -5.30
N ASP A 214 7.23 0.91 -5.43
CA ASP A 214 6.65 1.61 -6.58
C ASP A 214 7.52 2.77 -7.03
N ALA A 215 7.52 3.01 -8.33
CA ALA A 215 8.20 4.12 -8.98
C ALA A 215 7.33 4.65 -10.11
N SER A 216 7.34 5.96 -10.30
CA SER A 216 6.57 6.61 -11.36
C SER A 216 7.34 7.76 -11.96
N ILE A 217 7.23 7.91 -13.27
CA ILE A 217 7.70 9.07 -14.04
C ILE A 217 6.51 9.61 -14.81
N GLU A 218 6.25 10.89 -14.66
CA GLU A 218 5.12 11.54 -15.30
C GLU A 218 5.54 12.87 -15.94
N TYR A 219 5.38 13.00 -17.26
CA TYR A 219 5.46 14.26 -17.97
C TYR A 219 4.10 14.95 -17.89
N ARG A 220 4.06 16.18 -17.44
CA ARG A 220 2.86 17.03 -17.28
C ARG A 220 2.95 18.24 -18.16
N SER A 221 1.87 18.56 -18.90
CA SER A 221 1.78 19.72 -19.75
C SER A 221 0.45 20.45 -19.58
N LYS A 222 0.51 21.78 -19.42
CA LYS A 222 -0.70 22.62 -19.47
C LYS A 222 -1.19 22.67 -20.91
N LEU A 223 -2.44 22.29 -21.12
CA LEU A 223 -3.07 22.32 -22.43
C LEU A 223 -3.74 23.70 -22.66
N PHE A 224 -5.01 23.78 -22.42
CA PHE A 224 -5.80 25.01 -22.54
C PHE A 224 -6.70 25.14 -21.31
N TRP A 225 -7.11 26.37 -21.00
CA TRP A 225 -7.92 26.71 -19.85
C TRP A 225 -7.36 26.09 -18.56
N LYS A 226 -8.11 25.24 -17.87
CA LYS A 226 -7.71 24.52 -16.65
C LYS A 226 -7.32 23.06 -16.90
N PHE A 227 -7.23 22.65 -18.17
CA PHE A 227 -6.82 21.29 -18.52
C PHE A 227 -5.30 21.13 -18.56
N GLN A 228 -4.86 19.99 -18.02
CA GLN A 228 -3.48 19.52 -18.09
C GLN A 228 -3.46 18.09 -18.61
N GLY A 229 -2.58 17.80 -19.55
CA GLY A 229 -2.29 16.45 -20.02
C GLY A 229 -1.13 15.85 -19.25
N ALA A 230 -1.09 14.53 -19.16
CA ALA A 230 0.05 13.81 -18.67
C ALA A 230 0.31 12.54 -19.47
N ILE A 231 1.58 12.19 -19.56
CA ILE A 231 2.06 10.88 -20.04
C ILE A 231 2.85 10.28 -18.91
N PHE A 232 2.62 9.01 -18.60
CA PHE A 232 3.26 8.38 -17.46
C PHE A 232 3.77 6.98 -17.74
N VAL A 233 4.76 6.59 -16.96
CA VAL A 233 5.24 5.21 -16.81
C VAL A 233 5.34 4.92 -15.34
N ASP A 234 4.70 3.82 -14.93
CA ASP A 234 4.70 3.33 -13.55
C ASP A 234 5.36 1.95 -13.50
N ALA A 235 6.09 1.66 -12.44
CA ALA A 235 6.69 0.37 -12.19
C ALA A 235 6.58 0.01 -10.70
N GLY A 236 6.33 -1.25 -10.38
CA GLY A 236 6.27 -1.66 -8.98
C GLY A 236 5.65 -3.03 -8.78
N ASN A 237 5.63 -3.45 -7.54
CA ASN A 237 4.92 -4.63 -7.05
C ASN A 237 4.90 -4.64 -5.51
N ILE A 238 4.22 -5.62 -4.95
CA ILE A 238 4.29 -5.99 -3.54
C ILE A 238 4.78 -7.43 -3.42
N TRP A 239 5.28 -7.79 -2.24
CA TRP A 239 5.75 -9.15 -1.93
C TRP A 239 5.45 -9.48 -0.48
N THR A 240 5.39 -10.78 -0.18
CA THR A 240 5.37 -11.29 1.18
C THR A 240 6.80 -11.53 1.68
N ILE A 241 7.04 -11.42 2.99
CA ILE A 241 8.32 -11.79 3.61
C ILE A 241 8.42 -13.29 3.80
N ARG A 242 7.28 -13.94 4.09
CA ARG A 242 7.19 -15.39 4.30
C ARG A 242 6.55 -16.05 3.10
N ASP A 243 6.90 -17.30 2.88
CA ASP A 243 6.22 -18.15 1.89
C ASP A 243 4.89 -18.63 2.47
N TYR A 244 3.81 -18.37 1.74
CA TYR A 244 2.46 -18.73 2.15
C TYR A 244 1.83 -19.59 1.07
N ASP A 245 1.24 -20.73 1.48
CA ASP A 245 0.63 -21.69 0.56
C ASP A 245 -0.47 -21.11 -0.32
N ASN A 246 -1.18 -20.10 0.19
CA ASN A 246 -2.25 -19.40 -0.55
C ASN A 246 -1.76 -18.25 -1.44
N GLN A 247 -0.45 -17.96 -1.45
CA GLN A 247 0.16 -16.90 -2.28
C GLN A 247 1.41 -17.43 -3.00
N PRO A 248 1.32 -18.51 -3.79
CA PRO A 248 2.49 -19.09 -4.46
C PRO A 248 3.13 -18.07 -5.41
N GLY A 249 4.47 -17.94 -5.33
CA GLY A 249 5.21 -16.93 -6.09
C GLY A 249 5.20 -15.52 -5.49
N GLY A 250 4.53 -15.32 -4.32
CA GLY A 250 4.42 -14.02 -3.66
C GLY A 250 5.64 -13.63 -2.82
N VAL A 251 6.49 -14.56 -2.44
CA VAL A 251 7.62 -14.31 -1.53
C VAL A 251 8.74 -13.51 -2.20
N PHE A 252 9.26 -12.52 -1.46
CA PHE A 252 10.38 -11.69 -1.90
C PHE A 252 11.69 -12.50 -1.94
N LYS A 253 12.39 -12.45 -3.08
CA LYS A 253 13.72 -13.04 -3.26
C LYS A 253 14.63 -12.05 -3.98
N PHE A 254 15.78 -11.71 -3.39
CA PHE A 254 16.73 -10.73 -3.94
C PHE A 254 17.21 -11.04 -5.35
N ASP A 255 17.32 -12.33 -5.69
CA ASP A 255 17.74 -12.82 -6.99
C ASP A 255 16.64 -12.84 -8.04
N LYS A 256 15.36 -12.61 -7.65
CA LYS A 256 14.19 -12.76 -8.53
C LYS A 256 13.23 -11.57 -8.55
N PHE A 257 13.25 -10.70 -7.53
CA PHE A 257 12.24 -9.63 -7.39
C PHE A 257 12.16 -8.71 -8.63
N TYR A 258 13.30 -8.42 -9.28
CA TYR A 258 13.34 -7.56 -10.47
C TYR A 258 12.61 -8.17 -11.69
N LYS A 259 12.48 -9.51 -11.74
CA LYS A 259 11.68 -10.20 -12.76
C LYS A 259 10.17 -10.12 -12.49
N GLN A 260 9.81 -9.78 -11.28
CA GLN A 260 8.43 -9.66 -10.82
C GLN A 260 7.95 -8.19 -10.77
N ILE A 261 8.75 -7.23 -11.23
CA ILE A 261 8.32 -5.84 -11.32
C ILE A 261 7.32 -5.73 -12.47
N ALA A 262 6.13 -5.23 -12.16
CA ALA A 262 5.12 -4.86 -13.14
C ALA A 262 5.44 -3.48 -13.72
N VAL A 263 5.14 -3.27 -14.99
CA VAL A 263 5.32 -1.97 -15.66
C VAL A 263 4.03 -1.60 -16.39
N ALA A 264 3.61 -0.35 -16.22
CA ALA A 264 2.49 0.25 -16.93
C ALA A 264 2.88 1.55 -17.60
N TYR A 265 2.15 1.97 -18.62
CA TYR A 265 2.24 3.27 -19.25
C TYR A 265 0.84 3.80 -19.52
N GLY A 266 0.71 5.10 -19.71
CA GLY A 266 -0.60 5.64 -20.00
C GLY A 266 -0.65 7.13 -20.20
N LEU A 267 -1.88 7.58 -20.40
CA LEU A 267 -2.23 8.99 -20.58
C LEU A 267 -3.17 9.42 -19.46
N GLY A 268 -3.04 10.67 -19.07
CA GLY A 268 -3.91 11.24 -18.06
C GLY A 268 -4.38 12.63 -18.44
N LEU A 269 -5.61 12.93 -18.06
CA LEU A 269 -6.21 14.26 -18.15
C LEU A 269 -6.48 14.77 -16.73
N ARG A 270 -6.09 16.01 -16.46
CA ARG A 270 -6.33 16.69 -15.19
C ARG A 270 -7.17 17.94 -15.45
N LEU A 271 -8.15 18.17 -14.61
CA LEU A 271 -8.92 19.41 -14.55
C LEU A 271 -8.61 20.12 -13.23
N ASP A 272 -7.86 21.19 -13.33
CA ASP A 272 -7.43 22.01 -12.18
C ASP A 272 -8.51 23.04 -11.85
N LEU A 273 -9.24 22.83 -10.78
CA LEU A 273 -10.33 23.70 -10.30
C LEU A 273 -9.88 24.67 -9.19
N ASP A 274 -8.56 24.93 -9.07
CA ASP A 274 -7.88 25.80 -8.11
C ASP A 274 -7.85 25.22 -6.66
N PHE A 275 -8.97 24.70 -6.15
CA PHE A 275 -9.08 24.13 -4.80
C PHE A 275 -9.01 22.60 -4.79
N PHE A 276 -9.24 21.93 -5.92
CA PHE A 276 -8.95 20.51 -6.12
C PHE A 276 -8.73 20.19 -7.61
N ILE A 277 -8.08 19.09 -7.86
CA ILE A 277 -7.78 18.59 -9.20
C ILE A 277 -8.54 17.30 -9.42
N LEU A 278 -9.37 17.27 -10.47
CA LEU A 278 -9.94 16.02 -10.97
C LEU A 278 -8.98 15.37 -11.95
N ARG A 279 -8.78 14.09 -11.77
CA ARG A 279 -7.82 13.31 -12.55
C ARG A 279 -8.49 12.10 -13.20
N PHE A 280 -8.24 11.92 -14.48
CA PHE A 280 -8.69 10.79 -15.29
C PHE A 280 -7.45 10.17 -15.92
N ASP A 281 -7.10 8.95 -15.52
CA ASP A 281 -5.93 8.23 -16.04
C ASP A 281 -6.38 6.96 -16.76
N GLY A 282 -5.89 6.77 -17.99
CA GLY A 282 -5.99 5.51 -18.73
C GLY A 282 -4.61 4.85 -18.76
N GLY A 283 -4.47 3.71 -18.09
CA GLY A 283 -3.24 2.96 -18.00
C GLY A 283 -3.30 1.64 -18.76
N MET A 284 -2.20 1.29 -19.42
CA MET A 284 -1.99 0.02 -20.11
C MET A 284 -0.85 -0.74 -19.46
N LYS A 285 -1.01 -2.05 -19.29
CA LYS A 285 0.08 -2.94 -18.87
C LYS A 285 1.16 -3.00 -19.94
N ALA A 286 2.41 -2.84 -19.55
CA ALA A 286 3.58 -3.01 -20.43
C ALA A 286 4.27 -4.34 -20.17
N LEU A 287 4.47 -4.68 -18.87
CA LEU A 287 5.02 -5.95 -18.41
C LEU A 287 4.13 -6.48 -17.28
N ASN A 288 3.63 -7.73 -17.46
CA ASN A 288 2.82 -8.41 -16.46
C ASN A 288 3.61 -9.55 -15.81
N PRO A 289 3.98 -9.44 -14.52
CA PRO A 289 4.83 -10.43 -13.85
C PRO A 289 4.14 -11.76 -13.51
N VAL A 290 2.83 -11.83 -13.64
CA VAL A 290 2.05 -13.06 -13.44
C VAL A 290 2.49 -14.16 -14.42
N TYR A 291 2.92 -13.78 -15.62
CA TYR A 291 3.39 -14.70 -16.63
C TYR A 291 4.92 -14.80 -16.61
N GLU A 292 5.46 -16.01 -16.55
CA GLU A 292 6.92 -16.22 -16.57
C GLU A 292 7.54 -15.91 -17.95
N SER A 293 6.82 -16.22 -19.01
CA SER A 293 7.27 -16.03 -20.39
C SER A 293 6.10 -15.88 -21.36
N GLY A 294 6.39 -15.64 -22.62
CA GLY A 294 5.39 -15.59 -23.70
C GLY A 294 4.82 -14.20 -23.95
N LYS A 295 3.85 -14.13 -24.86
CA LYS A 295 3.26 -12.89 -25.36
C LYS A 295 2.47 -12.12 -24.30
N ASP A 296 1.85 -12.83 -23.38
CA ASP A 296 1.02 -12.23 -22.32
C ASP A 296 1.87 -11.58 -21.21
N ARG A 297 3.16 -11.93 -21.11
CA ARG A 297 4.13 -11.25 -20.24
C ARG A 297 4.43 -9.82 -20.71
N TYR A 298 4.40 -9.59 -22.01
CA TYR A 298 4.75 -8.31 -22.64
C TYR A 298 3.56 -7.71 -23.41
N PRO A 299 2.51 -7.24 -22.72
CA PRO A 299 1.35 -6.62 -23.34
C PRO A 299 1.70 -5.42 -24.23
N ILE A 300 2.80 -4.72 -23.95
CA ILE A 300 3.27 -3.61 -24.78
C ILE A 300 3.49 -4.02 -26.26
N ILE A 301 3.88 -5.28 -26.49
CA ILE A 301 4.09 -5.81 -27.86
C ILE A 301 2.80 -6.43 -28.42
N HIS A 302 1.98 -7.03 -27.57
CA HIS A 302 0.74 -7.72 -27.92
C HIS A 302 -0.43 -7.27 -27.05
N PRO A 303 -0.86 -5.99 -27.16
CA PRO A 303 -1.89 -5.44 -26.28
C PRO A 303 -3.27 -6.07 -26.54
N LYS A 304 -3.96 -6.41 -25.44
CA LYS A 304 -5.38 -6.79 -25.44
C LYS A 304 -6.12 -5.80 -24.56
N PHE A 305 -6.82 -4.84 -25.16
CA PHE A 305 -7.44 -3.72 -24.44
C PHE A 305 -8.33 -4.19 -23.28
N SER A 306 -9.15 -5.21 -23.49
CA SER A 306 -10.06 -5.75 -22.46
C SER A 306 -9.37 -6.32 -21.22
N ARG A 307 -8.11 -6.79 -21.36
CA ARG A 307 -7.31 -7.40 -20.27
C ARG A 307 -6.30 -6.41 -19.67
N ASP A 308 -5.74 -5.57 -20.53
CA ASP A 308 -4.51 -4.83 -20.20
C ASP A 308 -4.75 -3.35 -19.89
N PHE A 309 -5.97 -2.86 -20.12
CA PHE A 309 -6.36 -1.47 -19.87
C PHE A 309 -7.04 -1.33 -18.51
N ALA A 310 -6.68 -0.29 -17.77
CA ALA A 310 -7.36 0.14 -16.55
C ALA A 310 -7.64 1.65 -16.62
N PHE A 311 -8.86 2.03 -16.25
CA PHE A 311 -9.27 3.43 -16.13
C PHE A 311 -9.38 3.82 -14.66
N HIS A 312 -8.86 5.01 -14.33
CA HIS A 312 -8.87 5.53 -12.98
C HIS A 312 -9.45 6.94 -12.95
N PHE A 313 -10.34 7.15 -11.98
CA PHE A 313 -10.79 8.46 -11.56
C PHE A 313 -10.22 8.76 -10.17
N ALA A 314 -9.65 9.94 -9.97
CA ALA A 314 -9.08 10.34 -8.69
C ALA A 314 -9.14 11.85 -8.48
N VAL A 315 -8.92 12.26 -7.22
CA VAL A 315 -8.81 13.66 -6.83
C VAL A 315 -7.38 13.94 -6.36
N GLY A 316 -6.77 15.01 -6.84
CA GLY A 316 -5.38 15.38 -6.56
C GLY A 316 -4.36 14.75 -7.53
N TYR A 317 -3.08 15.09 -7.30
CA TYR A 317 -1.96 14.46 -8.02
C TYR A 317 -1.68 13.05 -7.45
N PRO A 318 -1.06 12.14 -8.23
CA PRO A 318 -0.78 10.79 -7.75
C PRO A 318 0.31 10.77 -6.65
N PHE A 319 1.19 11.76 -6.62
CA PHE A 319 2.30 11.90 -5.66
C PHE A 319 2.81 13.35 -5.62
#